data_a250e9acbb79eda9997a5d1c903ff400
#
_entry.id   a250e9acbb79eda9997a5d1c903ff400
#
_cell.length_a   1.000
_cell.length_b   1.000
_cell.length_c   1.000
_cell.angle_alpha   90.00
_cell.angle_beta   90.00
_cell.angle_gamma   90.00
#
_symmetry.space_group_name_H-M   'P 1'
#
loop_
_entity.id
_entity.type
_entity.pdbx_description
1 polymer ?
#
loop_
_entity_poly.entity_id
_entity_poly.type
_entity_poly.pdbx_seq_one_letter_code
_entity_poly.pdbx_strand_id
1 'polypeptide(L)'
;MNNLYKPQNRQDLRDWLKENAASAKDCWVLIDRNQSNLTYLDIVEEALCFGWIDSTKKRLSETEIGQRLSPRTKKSQWTELNKERARRLIYLDLMTDLGRATLPDLSPESFVIDPRIMQALEADPEIQQNFSAFPELYQRIKIDNIQRYGADVELFERRLEKLLTNTKACLLYTSPSPRDGA
;
A
#
# COMPACT_ATOMS: atom_id res chain seq x y z
N MET A 1 11.52 9.52 20.04
CA MET A 1 11.34 8.29 19.29
C MET A 1 12.18 7.22 19.94
N ASN A 2 11.56 6.18 20.44
CA ASN A 2 12.27 5.01 20.95
C ASN A 2 12.38 4.01 19.78
N ASN A 3 13.35 3.10 19.83
CA ASN A 3 13.57 2.06 18.81
C ASN A 3 13.89 2.61 17.40
N LEU A 4 14.87 3.50 17.34
CA LEU A 4 15.40 4.00 16.06
C LEU A 4 16.38 2.98 15.47
N TYR A 5 16.23 2.71 14.17
CA TYR A 5 17.13 1.85 13.42
C TYR A 5 17.46 2.47 12.05
N LYS A 6 18.74 2.50 11.70
CA LYS A 6 19.24 3.07 10.43
C LYS A 6 19.89 1.96 9.59
N PRO A 7 19.10 1.15 8.86
CA PRO A 7 19.63 0.14 7.94
C PRO A 7 20.34 0.83 6.76
N GLN A 8 21.41 0.23 6.28
CA GLN A 8 22.13 0.72 5.10
C GLN A 8 21.48 0.25 3.80
N ASN A 9 20.79 -0.90 3.84
CA ASN A 9 20.17 -1.54 2.70
C ASN A 9 18.98 -2.42 3.16
N ARG A 10 18.30 -3.03 2.18
CA ARG A 10 17.14 -3.90 2.42
C ARG A 10 17.49 -5.13 3.26
N GLN A 11 18.68 -5.72 3.08
CA GLN A 11 19.09 -6.91 3.84
C GLN A 11 19.26 -6.59 5.33
N ASP A 12 19.85 -5.46 5.66
CA ASP A 12 19.99 -5.03 7.07
C ASP A 12 18.61 -4.93 7.75
N LEU A 13 17.62 -4.34 7.07
CA LEU A 13 16.26 -4.25 7.60
C LEU A 13 15.63 -5.63 7.78
N ARG A 14 15.85 -6.53 6.81
CA ARG A 14 15.35 -7.90 6.88
C ARG A 14 15.96 -8.65 8.07
N ASP A 15 17.25 -8.53 8.28
CA ASP A 15 17.94 -9.21 9.39
C ASP A 15 17.45 -8.66 10.73
N TRP A 16 17.29 -7.35 10.88
CA TRP A 16 16.70 -6.76 12.07
C TRP A 16 15.28 -7.29 12.34
N LEU A 17 14.41 -7.33 11.33
CA LEU A 17 13.05 -7.84 11.46
C LEU A 17 13.05 -9.33 11.82
N LYS A 18 13.95 -10.12 11.26
CA LYS A 18 14.09 -11.55 11.57
C LYS A 18 14.38 -11.78 13.06
N GLU A 19 15.18 -10.93 13.66
CA GLU A 19 15.55 -11.05 15.08
C GLU A 19 14.48 -10.45 16.02
N ASN A 20 13.79 -9.39 15.59
CA ASN A 20 13.01 -8.55 16.49
C ASN A 20 11.49 -8.58 16.23
N ALA A 21 11.01 -9.01 15.03
CA ALA A 21 9.62 -8.86 14.66
C ALA A 21 8.63 -9.62 15.56
N ALA A 22 9.08 -10.71 16.19
CA ALA A 22 8.22 -11.49 17.09
C ALA A 22 8.01 -10.83 18.47
N SER A 23 8.89 -9.91 18.90
CA SER A 23 8.88 -9.36 20.26
C SER A 23 8.79 -7.84 20.33
N ALA A 24 9.27 -7.13 19.32
CA ALA A 24 9.26 -5.68 19.30
C ALA A 24 7.86 -5.10 19.07
N LYS A 25 7.57 -3.97 19.71
CA LYS A 25 6.29 -3.28 19.60
C LYS A 25 6.24 -2.32 18.40
N ASP A 26 7.35 -1.75 18.04
CA ASP A 26 7.54 -0.89 16.88
C ASP A 26 9.02 -0.70 16.55
N CYS A 27 9.26 -0.10 15.40
CA CYS A 27 10.57 0.34 14.97
C CYS A 27 10.42 1.61 14.12
N TRP A 28 11.30 2.59 14.34
CA TRP A 28 11.46 3.73 13.45
C TRP A 28 12.63 3.50 12.52
N VAL A 29 12.35 3.20 11.28
CA VAL A 29 13.36 3.03 10.23
C VAL A 29 13.76 4.40 9.71
N LEU A 30 15.04 4.74 9.86
CA LEU A 30 15.61 5.98 9.35
C LEU A 30 16.09 5.79 7.90
N ILE A 31 15.65 6.67 7.03
CA ILE A 31 16.08 6.74 5.64
C ILE A 31 16.84 8.05 5.46
N ASP A 32 18.10 7.96 5.11
CA ASP A 32 18.90 9.09 4.66
C ASP A 32 18.87 9.12 3.13
N ARG A 33 18.29 10.16 2.55
CA ARG A 33 18.12 10.30 1.10
C ARG A 33 19.45 10.32 0.33
N ASN A 34 20.54 10.68 0.99
CA ASN A 34 21.86 10.83 0.37
C ASN A 34 22.75 9.60 0.55
N GLN A 35 22.47 8.75 1.55
CA GLN A 35 23.36 7.66 1.95
C GLN A 35 22.69 6.28 1.94
N SER A 36 21.37 6.20 1.91
CA SER A 36 20.68 4.92 2.02
C SER A 36 20.40 4.31 0.64
N ASN A 37 20.76 3.04 0.48
CA ASN A 37 20.31 2.19 -0.64
C ASN A 37 18.96 1.51 -0.33
N LEU A 38 18.18 2.10 0.58
CA LEU A 38 16.88 1.60 1.02
C LEU A 38 15.77 2.51 0.48
N THR A 39 14.85 1.95 -0.28
CA THR A 39 13.67 2.66 -0.76
C THR A 39 12.49 2.48 0.20
N TYR A 40 11.49 3.36 0.09
CA TYR A 40 10.23 3.19 0.81
C TYR A 40 9.54 1.86 0.47
N LEU A 41 9.62 1.42 -0.79
CA LEU A 41 9.06 0.14 -1.21
C LEU A 41 9.73 -1.04 -0.50
N ASP A 42 11.06 -1.02 -0.36
CA ASP A 42 11.79 -2.05 0.39
C ASP A 42 11.28 -2.15 1.82
N ILE A 43 11.06 -1.01 2.48
CA ILE A 43 10.55 -0.97 3.86
C ILE A 43 9.16 -1.59 3.96
N VAL A 44 8.26 -1.24 3.05
CA VAL A 44 6.89 -1.78 3.03
C VAL A 44 6.89 -3.27 2.75
N GLU A 45 7.69 -3.73 1.80
CA GLU A 45 7.77 -5.15 1.44
C GLU A 45 8.38 -5.99 2.56
N GLU A 46 9.45 -5.52 3.20
CA GLU A 46 10.03 -6.23 4.36
C GLU A 46 9.05 -6.25 5.54
N ALA A 47 8.37 -5.14 5.83
CA ALA A 47 7.32 -5.13 6.84
C ALA A 47 6.22 -6.17 6.55
N LEU A 48 5.75 -6.27 5.31
CA LEU A 48 4.78 -7.29 4.90
C LEU A 48 5.30 -8.71 5.13
N CYS A 49 6.56 -8.98 4.78
CA CYS A 49 7.17 -10.31 4.95
C CYS A 49 7.15 -10.79 6.39
N PHE A 50 7.16 -9.89 7.37
CA PHE A 50 7.19 -10.20 8.80
C PHE A 50 5.87 -9.90 9.52
N GLY A 51 4.78 -9.64 8.80
CA GLY A 51 3.48 -9.36 9.39
C GLY A 51 3.36 -7.98 10.04
N TRP A 52 4.19 -7.05 9.59
CA TRP A 52 4.20 -5.66 10.06
C TRP A 52 3.54 -4.72 9.05
N ILE A 53 3.23 -3.51 9.49
CA ILE A 53 2.66 -2.44 8.68
C ILE A 53 3.41 -1.15 8.94
N ASP A 54 3.58 -0.37 7.89
CA ASP A 54 4.04 1.00 7.97
C ASP A 54 2.89 1.93 8.40
N SER A 55 3.21 2.93 9.22
CA SER A 55 2.21 3.87 9.74
C SER A 55 2.66 5.32 9.57
N THR A 56 3.26 5.89 10.58
CA THR A 56 3.62 7.30 10.61
C THR A 56 4.96 7.55 9.92
N LYS A 57 5.00 8.60 9.11
CA LYS A 57 6.22 9.13 8.50
C LYS A 57 6.54 10.48 9.13
N LYS A 58 7.79 10.70 9.53
CA LYS A 58 8.26 11.98 10.06
C LYS A 58 9.52 12.43 9.34
N ARG A 59 9.55 13.70 8.96
CA ARG A 59 10.77 14.35 8.50
C ARG A 59 11.58 14.74 9.75
N LEU A 60 12.83 14.32 9.82
CA LEU A 60 13.71 14.55 10.96
C LEU A 60 14.73 15.66 10.66
N SER A 61 15.18 15.74 9.41
CA SER A 61 16.07 16.78 8.89
C SER A 61 15.76 17.04 7.41
N GLU A 62 16.60 17.79 6.73
CA GLU A 62 16.49 18.00 5.28
C GLU A 62 16.68 16.69 4.49
N THR A 63 17.52 15.79 4.99
CA THR A 63 17.90 14.54 4.32
C THR A 63 17.32 13.29 4.97
N GLU A 64 16.93 13.34 6.26
CA GLU A 64 16.49 12.18 7.00
C GLU A 64 14.96 12.12 7.19
N ILE A 65 14.42 10.95 6.94
CA ILE A 65 13.00 10.62 7.14
C ILE A 65 12.92 9.39 8.03
N GLY A 66 12.06 9.44 9.04
CA GLY A 66 11.71 8.29 9.85
C GLY A 66 10.38 7.69 9.39
N GLN A 67 10.37 6.40 9.10
CA GLN A 67 9.16 5.62 8.83
C GLN A 67 8.90 4.66 10.00
N ARG A 68 7.75 4.80 10.65
CA ARG A 68 7.37 3.89 11.74
C ARG A 68 6.78 2.61 11.18
N LEU A 69 7.30 1.49 11.65
CA LEU A 69 6.76 0.14 11.44
C LEU A 69 6.24 -0.42 12.76
N SER A 70 5.19 -1.24 12.70
CA SER A 70 4.63 -1.95 13.85
C SER A 70 3.95 -3.24 13.42
N PRO A 71 3.78 -4.24 14.32
CA PRO A 71 3.02 -5.43 14.02
C PRO A 71 1.61 -5.11 13.52
N ARG A 72 1.13 -5.85 12.52
CA ARG A 72 -0.26 -5.78 12.08
C ARG A 72 -1.19 -6.28 13.18
N THR A 73 -2.33 -5.63 13.30
CA THR A 73 -3.42 -6.07 14.15
C THR A 73 -4.60 -6.54 13.29
N LYS A 74 -5.58 -7.19 13.89
CA LYS A 74 -6.84 -7.56 13.20
C LYS A 74 -7.59 -6.37 12.61
N LYS A 75 -7.33 -5.14 13.10
CA LYS A 75 -7.90 -3.89 12.59
C LYS A 75 -7.09 -3.27 11.45
N SER A 76 -5.89 -3.77 11.18
CA SER A 76 -5.04 -3.26 10.10
C SER A 76 -5.67 -3.58 8.75
N GLN A 77 -5.94 -2.55 7.97
CA GLN A 77 -6.54 -2.71 6.64
C GLN A 77 -5.54 -3.27 5.64
N TRP A 78 -6.07 -4.06 4.70
CA TRP A 78 -5.36 -4.53 3.52
C TRP A 78 -5.87 -3.82 2.28
N THR A 79 -4.96 -3.15 1.58
CA THR A 79 -5.24 -2.55 0.26
C THR A 79 -5.03 -3.60 -0.82
N GLU A 80 -5.71 -3.47 -1.96
CA GLU A 80 -5.45 -4.35 -3.12
C GLU A 80 -3.99 -4.27 -3.58
N LEU A 81 -3.36 -3.10 -3.47
CA LEU A 81 -1.93 -2.95 -3.72
C LEU A 81 -1.07 -3.78 -2.76
N ASN A 82 -1.39 -3.78 -1.46
CA ASN A 82 -0.62 -4.58 -0.49
C ASN A 82 -0.92 -6.07 -0.60
N LYS A 83 -2.14 -6.46 -1.00
CA LYS A 83 -2.45 -7.86 -1.34
C LYS A 83 -1.60 -8.32 -2.54
N GLU A 84 -1.46 -7.49 -3.57
CA GLU A 84 -0.65 -7.82 -4.74
C GLU A 84 0.85 -7.92 -4.38
N ARG A 85 1.35 -7.01 -3.55
CA ARG A 85 2.71 -7.12 -3.00
C ARG A 85 2.89 -8.44 -2.23
N ALA A 86 1.93 -8.82 -1.40
CA ALA A 86 1.97 -10.07 -0.66
C ALA A 86 2.00 -11.30 -1.59
N ARG A 87 1.18 -11.33 -2.66
CA ARG A 87 1.22 -12.41 -3.68
C ARG A 87 2.60 -12.51 -4.31
N ARG A 88 3.18 -11.38 -4.71
CA ARG A 88 4.52 -11.33 -5.29
C ARG A 88 5.59 -11.81 -4.31
N LEU A 89 5.53 -11.39 -3.04
CA LEU A 89 6.50 -11.79 -2.00
C LEU A 89 6.39 -13.28 -1.66
N ILE A 90 5.20 -13.86 -1.72
CA ILE A 90 4.98 -15.31 -1.60
C ILE A 90 5.61 -16.05 -2.79
N TYR A 91 5.34 -15.58 -4.01
CA TYR A 91 5.91 -16.16 -5.23
C TYR A 91 7.44 -16.15 -5.26
N LEU A 92 8.05 -15.10 -4.71
CA LEU A 92 9.50 -14.96 -4.59
C LEU A 92 10.11 -15.69 -3.38
N ASP A 93 9.30 -16.42 -2.61
CA ASP A 93 9.69 -17.13 -1.38
C ASP A 93 10.34 -16.20 -0.32
N LEU A 94 9.92 -14.95 -0.28
CA LEU A 94 10.40 -13.95 0.69
C LEU A 94 9.49 -13.85 1.93
N MET A 95 8.24 -14.32 1.84
CA MET A 95 7.24 -14.22 2.90
C MET A 95 7.57 -15.21 4.02
N THR A 96 7.72 -14.70 5.25
CA THR A 96 7.97 -15.52 6.44
C THR A 96 6.67 -16.08 7.05
N ASP A 97 6.79 -17.01 7.99
CA ASP A 97 5.63 -17.56 8.72
C ASP A 97 4.90 -16.47 9.52
N LEU A 98 5.63 -15.51 10.11
CA LEU A 98 5.03 -14.35 10.76
C LEU A 98 4.20 -13.50 9.80
N GLY A 99 4.70 -13.29 8.58
CA GLY A 99 3.96 -12.61 7.54
C GLY A 99 2.73 -13.40 7.10
N ARG A 100 2.89 -14.69 6.84
CA ARG A 100 1.79 -15.59 6.43
C ARG A 100 0.63 -15.60 7.43
N ALA A 101 0.92 -15.56 8.72
CA ALA A 101 -0.09 -15.54 9.78
C ALA A 101 -1.00 -14.29 9.78
N THR A 102 -0.61 -13.23 9.09
CA THR A 102 -1.37 -11.97 9.03
C THR A 102 -2.09 -11.76 7.70
N LEU A 103 -1.92 -12.66 6.73
CA LEU A 103 -2.49 -12.51 5.40
C LEU A 103 -4.02 -12.55 5.42
N PRO A 104 -4.68 -11.70 4.62
CA PRO A 104 -6.10 -11.80 4.36
C PRO A 104 -6.36 -12.87 3.29
N ASP A 105 -7.60 -13.03 2.92
CA ASP A 105 -7.93 -13.75 1.69
C ASP A 105 -7.31 -13.04 0.48
N LEU A 106 -6.43 -13.75 -0.21
CA LEU A 106 -5.71 -13.27 -1.41
C LEU A 106 -6.35 -13.78 -2.70
N SER A 107 -7.46 -14.53 -2.65
CA SER A 107 -8.16 -14.98 -3.84
C SER A 107 -8.68 -13.79 -4.67
N PRO A 108 -8.76 -13.90 -5.99
CA PRO A 108 -9.36 -12.85 -6.85
C PRO A 108 -10.79 -12.52 -6.44
N GLU A 109 -11.56 -13.51 -6.00
CA GLU A 109 -12.96 -13.42 -5.60
C GLU A 109 -13.17 -12.60 -4.33
N SER A 110 -12.10 -12.41 -3.53
CA SER A 110 -12.13 -11.57 -2.32
C SER A 110 -12.31 -10.08 -2.62
N PHE A 111 -12.11 -9.66 -3.87
CA PHE A 111 -12.28 -8.27 -4.29
C PHE A 111 -13.68 -8.06 -4.90
N VAL A 112 -14.57 -7.48 -4.11
CA VAL A 112 -15.93 -7.13 -4.55
C VAL A 112 -15.99 -5.63 -4.82
N ILE A 113 -16.48 -5.27 -6.01
CA ILE A 113 -16.58 -3.87 -6.43
C ILE A 113 -17.89 -3.27 -5.89
N ASP A 114 -17.79 -2.07 -5.32
CA ASP A 114 -18.96 -1.30 -4.88
C ASP A 114 -19.89 -1.01 -6.07
N PRO A 115 -21.19 -1.36 -5.99
CA PRO A 115 -22.15 -1.16 -7.09
C PRO A 115 -22.22 0.28 -7.61
N ARG A 116 -22.00 1.28 -6.75
CA ARG A 116 -21.98 2.70 -7.14
C ARG A 116 -20.88 2.99 -8.15
N ILE A 117 -19.71 2.38 -7.97
CA ILE A 117 -18.56 2.54 -8.88
C ILE A 117 -18.86 1.85 -10.21
N MET A 118 -19.40 0.61 -10.18
CA MET A 118 -19.78 -0.11 -11.39
C MET A 118 -20.78 0.70 -12.23
N GLN A 119 -21.87 1.16 -11.62
CA GLN A 119 -22.88 1.97 -12.29
C GLN A 119 -22.29 3.23 -12.92
N ALA A 120 -21.39 3.92 -12.21
CA ALA A 120 -20.78 5.14 -12.72
C ALA A 120 -19.85 4.89 -13.93
N LEU A 121 -19.09 3.77 -13.90
CA LEU A 121 -18.23 3.39 -15.02
C LEU A 121 -19.03 2.94 -16.26
N GLU A 122 -20.18 2.29 -16.05
CA GLU A 122 -21.06 1.79 -17.12
C GLU A 122 -21.99 2.88 -17.70
N ALA A 123 -22.17 4.00 -17.00
CA ALA A 123 -23.06 5.09 -17.43
C ALA A 123 -22.57 5.82 -18.70
N ASP A 124 -21.28 5.81 -18.99
CA ASP A 124 -20.68 6.40 -20.19
C ASP A 124 -19.88 5.32 -20.95
N PRO A 125 -20.32 4.93 -22.17
CA PRO A 125 -19.67 3.89 -22.96
C PRO A 125 -18.19 4.17 -23.28
N GLU A 126 -17.81 5.43 -23.43
CA GLU A 126 -16.42 5.83 -23.67
C GLU A 126 -15.56 5.58 -22.41
N ILE A 127 -16.08 5.96 -21.24
CA ILE A 127 -15.41 5.69 -19.95
C ILE A 127 -15.27 4.18 -19.73
N GLN A 128 -16.34 3.41 -19.96
CA GLN A 128 -16.32 1.97 -19.80
C GLN A 128 -15.26 1.32 -20.69
N GLN A 129 -15.20 1.70 -21.98
CA GLN A 129 -14.21 1.19 -22.92
C GLN A 129 -12.79 1.53 -22.49
N ASN A 130 -12.53 2.79 -22.15
CA ASN A 130 -11.22 3.26 -21.75
C ASN A 130 -10.77 2.60 -20.44
N PHE A 131 -11.67 2.47 -19.45
CA PHE A 131 -11.35 1.84 -18.17
C PHE A 131 -11.01 0.35 -18.33
N SER A 132 -11.79 -0.36 -19.16
CA SER A 132 -11.56 -1.79 -19.46
C SER A 132 -10.23 -2.04 -20.20
N ALA A 133 -9.70 -1.04 -20.90
CA ALA A 133 -8.41 -1.14 -21.58
C ALA A 133 -7.22 -0.95 -20.63
N PHE A 134 -7.42 -0.46 -19.40
CA PHE A 134 -6.33 -0.34 -18.44
C PHE A 134 -5.91 -1.71 -17.87
N PRO A 135 -4.66 -1.87 -17.42
CA PRO A 135 -4.22 -3.09 -16.76
C PRO A 135 -5.13 -3.46 -15.57
N GLU A 136 -5.48 -4.73 -15.43
CA GLU A 136 -6.42 -5.21 -14.40
C GLU A 136 -6.01 -4.79 -12.98
N LEU A 137 -4.72 -4.90 -12.65
CA LEU A 137 -4.20 -4.46 -11.35
C LEU A 137 -4.42 -2.96 -11.13
N TYR A 138 -4.23 -2.14 -12.16
CA TYR A 138 -4.50 -0.70 -12.10
C TYR A 138 -5.98 -0.44 -11.81
N GLN A 139 -6.88 -1.12 -12.51
CA GLN A 139 -8.33 -1.02 -12.28
C GLN A 139 -8.67 -1.34 -10.83
N ARG A 140 -8.21 -2.49 -10.31
CA ARG A 140 -8.46 -2.91 -8.92
C ARG A 140 -7.94 -1.89 -7.91
N ILE A 141 -6.71 -1.39 -8.07
CA ILE A 141 -6.12 -0.39 -7.16
C ILE A 141 -6.93 0.90 -7.17
N LYS A 142 -7.38 1.36 -8.34
CA LYS A 142 -8.17 2.59 -8.46
C LYS A 142 -9.53 2.46 -7.79
N ILE A 143 -10.23 1.36 -8.02
CA ILE A 143 -11.51 1.05 -7.39
C ILE A 143 -11.34 0.95 -5.87
N ASP A 144 -10.36 0.18 -5.40
CA ASP A 144 -10.07 0.01 -3.97
C ASP A 144 -9.79 1.35 -3.27
N ASN A 145 -9.03 2.25 -3.92
CA ASN A 145 -8.74 3.58 -3.40
C ASN A 145 -9.97 4.49 -3.24
N ILE A 146 -11.07 4.16 -3.91
CA ILE A 146 -12.36 4.86 -3.79
C ILE A 146 -13.22 4.18 -2.73
N GLN A 147 -13.50 2.88 -2.91
CA GLN A 147 -14.51 2.17 -2.12
C GLN A 147 -14.15 2.01 -0.63
N ARG A 148 -12.86 2.03 -0.28
CA ARG A 148 -12.44 2.03 1.13
C ARG A 148 -12.92 3.25 1.93
N TYR A 149 -13.29 4.33 1.25
CA TYR A 149 -13.85 5.55 1.84
C TYR A 149 -15.37 5.63 1.67
N GLY A 150 -16.04 4.50 1.45
CA GLY A 150 -17.47 4.45 1.21
C GLY A 150 -18.37 5.03 2.31
N ALA A 151 -17.85 5.15 3.53
CA ALA A 151 -18.53 5.82 4.65
C ALA A 151 -18.39 7.35 4.62
N ASP A 152 -17.36 7.90 3.98
CA ASP A 152 -17.16 9.32 3.73
C ASP A 152 -17.67 9.63 2.31
N VAL A 153 -18.94 9.98 2.22
CA VAL A 153 -19.65 10.18 0.94
C VAL A 153 -18.99 11.27 0.10
N GLU A 154 -18.59 12.39 0.69
CA GLU A 154 -17.96 13.50 -0.03
C GLU A 154 -16.61 13.08 -0.62
N LEU A 155 -15.79 12.40 0.16
CA LEU A 155 -14.49 11.91 -0.30
C LEU A 155 -14.64 10.81 -1.38
N PHE A 156 -15.62 9.91 -1.20
CA PHE A 156 -15.95 8.87 -2.17
C PHE A 156 -16.34 9.48 -3.52
N GLU A 157 -17.30 10.39 -3.53
CA GLU A 157 -17.80 11.04 -4.75
C GLU A 157 -16.70 11.84 -5.46
N ARG A 158 -15.94 12.64 -4.74
CA ARG A 158 -14.83 13.41 -5.30
C ARG A 158 -13.77 12.51 -5.95
N ARG A 159 -13.45 11.37 -5.34
CA ARG A 159 -12.50 10.41 -5.90
C ARG A 159 -13.06 9.68 -7.12
N LEU A 160 -14.35 9.33 -7.09
CA LEU A 160 -15.03 8.70 -8.20
C LEU A 160 -15.08 9.64 -9.41
N GLU A 161 -15.51 10.89 -9.22
CA GLU A 161 -15.53 11.90 -10.27
C GLU A 161 -14.15 12.10 -10.91
N LYS A 162 -13.10 12.16 -10.09
CA LYS A 162 -11.72 12.26 -10.59
C LYS A 162 -11.33 11.03 -11.42
N LEU A 163 -11.71 9.83 -11.01
CA LEU A 163 -11.47 8.61 -11.79
C LEU A 163 -12.17 8.70 -13.16
N LEU A 164 -13.45 9.04 -13.19
CA LEU A 164 -14.24 9.14 -14.41
C LEU A 164 -13.67 10.18 -15.39
N THR A 165 -13.34 11.37 -14.89
CA THR A 165 -12.73 12.46 -15.68
C THR A 165 -11.40 12.04 -16.29
N ASN A 166 -10.52 11.44 -15.51
CA ASN A 166 -9.21 10.99 -15.98
C ASN A 166 -9.34 9.82 -16.98
N THR A 167 -10.28 8.92 -16.76
CA THR A 167 -10.55 7.78 -17.64
C THR A 167 -11.11 8.26 -18.98
N LYS A 168 -12.01 9.22 -19.00
CA LYS A 168 -12.53 9.83 -20.23
C LYS A 168 -11.45 10.51 -21.05
N ALA A 169 -10.49 11.16 -20.40
CA ALA A 169 -9.31 11.74 -21.04
C ALA A 169 -8.22 10.70 -21.41
N CYS A 170 -8.44 9.39 -21.22
CA CYS A 170 -7.45 8.32 -21.38
C CYS A 170 -6.17 8.50 -20.58
N LEU A 171 -6.22 9.19 -19.43
CA LEU A 171 -5.06 9.45 -18.59
C LEU A 171 -4.85 8.31 -17.60
N LEU A 172 -3.76 7.57 -17.74
CA LEU A 172 -3.22 6.70 -16.68
C LEU A 172 -2.72 7.58 -15.54
N TYR A 173 -3.53 7.77 -14.52
CA TYR A 173 -3.19 8.57 -13.38
C TYR A 173 -2.50 7.74 -12.30
N THR A 174 -1.22 7.97 -12.10
CA THR A 174 -0.52 7.49 -10.90
C THR A 174 -0.95 8.39 -9.74
N SER A 175 -1.82 7.90 -8.86
CA SER A 175 -2.09 8.63 -7.62
C SER A 175 -0.79 8.79 -6.85
N PRO A 176 -0.46 9.98 -6.38
CA PRO A 176 0.50 10.09 -5.28
C PRO A 176 0.00 9.18 -4.15
N SER A 177 0.94 8.53 -3.48
CA SER A 177 0.62 7.76 -2.27
C SER A 177 -0.26 8.63 -1.38
N PRO A 178 -1.29 8.09 -0.68
CA PRO A 178 -2.08 8.85 0.28
C PRO A 178 -1.27 9.61 1.33
N ARG A 179 0.04 9.41 1.34
CA ARG A 179 1.02 10.01 2.26
C ARG A 179 1.87 11.12 1.64
N ASP A 180 1.69 11.42 0.36
CA ASP A 180 2.44 12.51 -0.31
C ASP A 180 1.69 13.85 -0.25
N GLY A 181 0.57 13.91 0.44
CA GLY A 181 -0.28 15.08 0.63
C GLY A 181 -0.51 15.38 2.11
N ALA A 182 0.51 15.76 2.82
CA ALA A 182 0.42 16.48 4.09
C ALA A 182 1.67 17.34 4.28
#